data_3a52593f3f9361e103dcc509d117c82a
#
_entry.id   3a52593f3f9361e103dcc509d117c82a
#
_cell.length_a   1.000
_cell.length_b   1.000
_cell.length_c   1.000
_cell.angle_alpha   90.00
_cell.angle_beta   90.00
_cell.angle_gamma   90.00
#
_symmetry.space_group_name_H-M   'P 1'
#
loop_
_entity.id
_entity.type
_entity.pdbx_description
1 polymer ?
#
loop_
_entity_poly.entity_id
_entity_poly.type
_entity_poly.pdbx_seq_one_letter_code
_entity_poly.pdbx_strand_id
1 'polypeptide(L)'
;MQGAVAREEIELSFKRYILEKTEAFAHEPMEDVYRVNLLGQMLDRYDELRQKGLSGDAALQRTTADYADIPARMRREGFEEAGAHRTEARWPQMTEAEAAD
;
A
#
# COMPACT_ATOMS: atom_id res chain seq x y z
N MET A 1 25.89 -6.61 1.05
CA MET A 1 25.37 -6.38 1.41
C MET A 1 24.72 -6.39 2.00
N GLN A 2 24.52 -6.38 2.19
CA GLN A 2 24.01 -6.29 2.73
C GLN A 2 23.19 -6.54 3.33
N GLY A 3 23.19 -7.09 3.76
CA GLY A 3 22.19 -7.65 4.58
C GLY A 3 20.90 -6.91 4.62
N ALA A 4 20.85 -5.82 4.08
CA ALA A 4 19.63 -5.03 4.10
C ALA A 4 18.61 -5.67 3.20
N VAL A 5 17.34 -5.61 3.63
CA VAL A 5 16.26 -6.04 2.80
C VAL A 5 16.19 -5.10 1.61
N ALA A 6 16.04 -5.66 0.43
CA ALA A 6 15.99 -4.85 -0.76
C ALA A 6 14.78 -3.95 -0.71
N ARG A 7 14.93 -2.73 -1.20
CA ARG A 7 13.82 -1.80 -1.25
C ARG A 7 12.64 -2.38 -2.00
N GLU A 8 12.92 -3.20 -2.99
CA GLU A 8 11.86 -3.84 -3.75
C GLU A 8 11.03 -4.77 -2.90
N GLU A 9 11.66 -5.46 -1.96
CA GLU A 9 10.93 -6.36 -1.09
C GLU A 9 10.05 -5.58 -0.14
N ILE A 10 10.53 -4.45 0.33
CA ILE A 10 9.73 -3.59 1.20
C ILE A 10 8.51 -3.09 0.43
N GLU A 11 8.75 -2.63 -0.78
CA GLU A 11 7.67 -2.14 -1.62
C GLU A 11 6.64 -3.23 -1.87
N LEU A 12 7.11 -4.43 -2.15
CA LEU A 12 6.22 -5.55 -2.41
C LEU A 12 5.40 -5.90 -1.17
N SER A 13 6.03 -5.85 -0.01
CA SER A 13 5.32 -6.10 1.24
C SER A 13 4.19 -5.10 1.44
N PHE A 14 4.46 -3.83 1.18
CA PHE A 14 3.43 -2.82 1.33
C PHE A 14 2.33 -3.00 0.30
N LYS A 15 2.69 -3.36 -0.93
CA LYS A 15 1.67 -3.61 -1.95
C LYS A 15 0.73 -4.72 -1.53
N ARG A 16 1.28 -5.80 -1.01
CA ARG A 16 0.45 -6.91 -0.54
C ARG A 16 -0.43 -6.47 0.61
N TYR A 17 0.14 -5.71 1.51
CA TYR A 17 -0.62 -5.25 2.67
C TYR A 17 -1.79 -4.37 2.23
N ILE A 18 -1.54 -3.45 1.30
CA ILE A 18 -2.59 -2.58 0.81
C ILE A 18 -3.66 -3.38 0.08
N LEU A 19 -3.26 -4.32 -0.76
CA LEU A 19 -4.21 -5.15 -1.46
C LEU A 19 -5.09 -5.91 -0.48
N GLU A 20 -4.48 -6.47 0.54
CA GLU A 20 -5.22 -7.23 1.52
C GLU A 20 -6.24 -6.36 2.24
N LYS A 21 -5.83 -5.16 2.62
CA LYS A 21 -6.70 -4.27 3.36
C LYS A 21 -7.77 -3.62 2.50
N THR A 22 -7.60 -3.63 1.19
CA THR A 22 -8.54 -2.97 0.29
C THR A 22 -9.27 -3.94 -0.59
N GLU A 23 -9.16 -5.24 -0.34
CA GLU A 23 -9.76 -6.19 -1.26
C GLU A 23 -11.28 -6.14 -1.25
N ALA A 24 -11.88 -5.59 -0.22
CA ALA A 24 -13.32 -5.45 -0.17
C ALA A 24 -13.82 -4.30 -1.05
N PHE A 25 -12.92 -3.48 -1.54
CA PHE A 25 -13.29 -2.33 -2.36
C PHE A 25 -13.07 -2.64 -3.83
N ALA A 26 -13.86 -1.99 -4.69
CA ALA A 26 -13.72 -2.21 -6.11
C ALA A 26 -12.37 -1.68 -6.60
N HIS A 27 -11.89 -2.27 -7.71
CA HIS A 27 -10.67 -1.80 -8.33
C HIS A 27 -11.01 -0.86 -9.47
N GLU A 28 -11.56 0.28 -9.11
CA GLU A 28 -11.91 1.30 -10.06
C GLU A 28 -10.82 2.35 -10.11
N PRO A 29 -10.78 3.15 -11.16
CA PRO A 29 -9.65 4.09 -11.31
C PRO A 29 -9.39 4.94 -10.07
N MET A 30 -10.44 5.44 -9.43
CA MET A 30 -10.22 6.29 -8.26
C MET A 30 -9.65 5.51 -7.10
N GLU A 31 -10.16 4.30 -6.88
CA GLU A 31 -9.61 3.48 -5.81
C GLU A 31 -8.17 3.09 -6.11
N ASP A 32 -7.87 2.85 -7.38
CA ASP A 32 -6.52 2.49 -7.74
C ASP A 32 -5.55 3.64 -7.49
N VAL A 33 -5.96 4.86 -7.79
CA VAL A 33 -5.14 6.03 -7.50
C VAL A 33 -4.89 6.11 -6.00
N TYR A 34 -5.92 5.87 -5.21
CA TYR A 34 -5.78 5.93 -3.76
C TYR A 34 -4.78 4.88 -3.28
N ARG A 35 -4.86 3.67 -3.84
CA ARG A 35 -3.94 2.61 -3.45
C ARG A 35 -2.50 2.97 -3.78
N VAL A 36 -2.28 3.52 -4.95
CA VAL A 36 -0.94 3.92 -5.34
C VAL A 36 -0.42 5.03 -4.43
N ASN A 37 -1.28 5.97 -4.08
CA ASN A 37 -0.87 7.04 -3.17
C ASN A 37 -0.55 6.50 -1.79
N LEU A 38 -1.31 5.52 -1.33
CA LEU A 38 -1.01 4.89 -0.05
C LEU A 38 0.38 4.27 -0.06
N LEU A 39 0.71 3.60 -1.16
CA LEU A 39 2.03 3.00 -1.24
C LEU A 39 3.12 4.04 -1.08
N GLY A 40 2.97 5.16 -1.76
CA GLY A 40 3.94 6.24 -1.64
C GLY A 40 4.07 6.74 -0.22
N GLN A 41 2.93 6.93 0.44
CA GLN A 41 2.93 7.40 1.81
C GLN A 41 3.61 6.40 2.74
N MET A 42 3.32 5.13 2.56
CA MET A 42 3.92 4.11 3.42
C MET A 42 5.42 4.02 3.19
N LEU A 43 5.85 4.14 1.95
CA LEU A 43 7.28 4.13 1.68
C LEU A 43 7.98 5.32 2.32
N ASP A 44 7.35 6.49 2.25
CA ASP A 44 7.91 7.67 2.89
C ASP A 44 8.00 7.48 4.39
N ARG A 45 6.98 6.91 5.00
CA ARG A 45 6.99 6.67 6.43
C ARG A 45 8.09 5.67 6.79
N TYR A 46 8.24 4.64 5.99
CA TYR A 46 9.29 3.66 6.22
C TYR A 46 10.65 4.33 6.20
N ASP A 47 10.90 5.16 5.19
CA ASP A 47 12.17 5.84 5.08
C ASP A 47 12.43 6.74 6.27
N GLU A 48 11.39 7.44 6.71
CA GLU A 48 11.52 8.33 7.85
C GLU A 48 11.92 7.56 9.10
N LEU A 49 11.30 6.41 9.30
CA LEU A 49 11.61 5.59 10.47
C LEU A 49 13.01 5.03 10.40
N ARG A 50 13.44 4.65 9.20
CA ARG A 50 14.81 4.19 9.03
C ARG A 50 15.81 5.28 9.37
N GLN A 51 15.51 6.50 8.96
CA GLN A 51 16.40 7.63 9.27
C GLN A 51 16.45 7.88 10.76
N LYS A 52 15.39 7.54 11.47
CA LYS A 52 15.38 7.70 12.91
C LYS A 52 16.09 6.57 13.65
N GLY A 53 16.61 5.61 12.92
CA GLY A 53 17.41 4.56 13.53
C GLY A 53 16.73 3.23 13.68
N LEU A 54 15.50 3.08 13.25
CA LEU A 54 14.83 1.81 13.35
C LEU A 54 15.41 0.83 12.35
N SER A 55 15.42 -0.45 12.73
CA SER A 55 15.82 -1.48 11.78
C SER A 55 14.77 -1.60 10.69
N GLY A 56 15.13 -2.29 9.59
CA GLY A 56 14.18 -2.50 8.53
C GLY A 56 12.93 -3.21 8.99
N ASP A 57 13.08 -4.24 9.81
CA ASP A 57 11.92 -4.95 10.33
C ASP A 57 11.06 -4.06 11.21
N ALA A 58 11.68 -3.30 12.10
CA ALA A 58 10.93 -2.44 12.99
C ALA A 58 10.22 -1.34 12.21
N ALA A 59 10.90 -0.77 11.23
CA ALA A 59 10.29 0.27 10.41
C ALA A 59 9.12 -0.29 9.62
N LEU A 60 9.26 -1.49 9.09
CA LEU A 60 8.19 -2.12 8.35
C LEU A 60 6.96 -2.35 9.24
N GLN A 61 7.19 -2.92 10.40
CA GLN A 61 6.09 -3.22 11.31
C GLN A 61 5.40 -1.95 11.79
N ARG A 62 6.18 -0.94 12.09
CA ARG A 62 5.61 0.30 12.57
C ARG A 62 4.79 0.97 11.48
N THR A 63 5.29 0.95 10.26
CA THR A 63 4.56 1.54 9.15
C THR A 63 3.23 0.83 8.93
N THR A 64 3.24 -0.50 8.91
CA THR A 64 1.98 -1.22 8.70
C THR A 64 1.01 -0.97 9.85
N ALA A 65 1.52 -0.87 11.07
CA ALA A 65 0.65 -0.59 12.20
C ALA A 65 0.02 0.80 12.08
N ASP A 66 0.78 1.77 11.58
CA ASP A 66 0.25 3.12 11.42
C ASP A 66 -0.84 3.18 10.35
N TYR A 67 -0.86 2.22 9.44
CA TYR A 67 -1.83 2.19 8.36
C TYR A 67 -2.81 1.03 8.52
N ALA A 68 -3.04 0.59 9.75
CA ALA A 68 -3.94 -0.53 9.99
C ALA A 68 -5.39 -0.18 9.67
N ASP A 69 -5.72 1.09 9.64
CA ASP A 69 -7.11 1.51 9.45
C ASP A 69 -7.41 1.89 8.00
N ILE A 70 -6.70 1.31 7.04
CA ILE A 70 -6.92 1.62 5.63
C ILE A 70 -8.39 1.50 5.23
N PRO A 71 -9.10 0.40 5.57
CA PRO A 71 -10.51 0.34 5.16
C PRO A 71 -11.33 1.48 5.72
N ALA A 72 -11.10 1.87 6.96
CA ALA A 72 -11.84 2.98 7.54
C ALA A 72 -11.52 4.28 6.84
N ARG A 73 -10.26 4.46 6.46
CA ARG A 73 -9.88 5.66 5.74
C ARG A 73 -10.56 5.73 4.38
N MET A 74 -10.64 4.60 3.69
CA MET A 74 -11.28 4.59 2.38
C MET A 74 -12.75 4.91 2.50
N ARG A 75 -13.42 4.38 3.51
CA ARG A 75 -14.83 4.70 3.71
C ARG A 75 -15.02 6.18 3.97
N ARG A 76 -14.13 6.78 4.74
CA ARG A 76 -14.22 8.20 5.03
C ARG A 76 -14.03 9.03 3.78
N GLU A 77 -13.23 8.52 2.83
CA GLU A 77 -13.01 9.23 1.59
C GLU A 77 -14.18 9.04 0.62
N GLY A 78 -15.14 8.21 0.97
CA GLY A 78 -16.28 8.02 0.11
C GLY A 78 -16.25 6.78 -0.75
N PHE A 79 -15.24 5.95 -0.61
CA PHE A 79 -15.17 4.73 -1.39
C PHE A 79 -16.14 3.71 -0.80
N GLU A 80 -16.77 2.96 -1.70
CA GLU A 80 -17.75 1.96 -1.29
C GLU A 80 -17.17 0.58 -1.47
N GLU A 81 -17.54 -0.29 -0.54
CA GLU A 81 -17.11 -1.65 -0.62
C GLU A 81 -17.86 -2.37 -1.72
N ALA A 82 -17.12 -3.21 -2.45
CA ALA A 82 -17.71 -3.94 -3.57
C ALA A 82 -18.45 -5.18 -3.11
N GLY A 83 -18.44 -5.45 -1.84
CA GLY A 83 -19.12 -6.63 -1.36
C GLY A 83 -18.29 -7.86 -1.61
N ALA A 84 -18.95 -8.95 -1.89
CA ALA A 84 -18.28 -10.21 -2.03
C ALA A 84 -17.53 -10.36 -3.34
N HIS A 85 -17.64 -9.40 -4.18
CA HIS A 85 -17.03 -9.52 -5.48
C HIS A 85 -15.52 -9.53 -5.38
N ARG A 86 -14.91 -10.58 -5.95
CA ARG A 86 -13.58 -10.56 -5.87
C ARG A 86 -12.94 -11.33 -6.78
N THR A 87 -11.93 -11.01 -7.09
CA THR A 87 -11.12 -11.76 -7.97
C THR A 87 -9.79 -11.80 -7.33
N GLU A 88 -8.81 -12.22 -8.05
CA GLU A 88 -7.51 -12.27 -7.49
C GLU A 88 -7.01 -10.90 -7.20
N ALA A 89 -6.46 -10.70 -6.04
CA ALA A 89 -5.90 -9.44 -5.67
C ALA A 89 -4.58 -9.24 -6.36
N ARG A 90 -4.42 -8.13 -7.05
CA ARG A 90 -3.15 -7.82 -7.63
C ARG A 90 -3.05 -6.32 -7.75
N TRP A 91 -1.83 -5.85 -7.87
CA TRP A 91 -1.58 -4.43 -7.86
C TRP A 91 -2.19 -3.77 -9.09
N PRO A 92 -2.77 -2.58 -8.91
CA PRO A 92 -3.35 -1.88 -10.05
C PRO A 92 -2.32 -1.58 -11.12
N GLN A 93 -2.80 -1.57 -12.35
CA GLN A 93 -1.94 -1.30 -13.49
C GLN A 93 -2.02 0.13 -13.96
N MET A 94 -2.78 0.94 -13.28
CA MET A 94 -3.05 2.28 -13.78
C MET A 94 -1.80 3.13 -13.94
N THR A 95 -0.84 2.95 -13.04
CA THR A 95 0.37 3.76 -13.17
C THR A 95 1.08 3.47 -14.47
N GLU A 96 1.05 2.22 -14.88
CA GLU A 96 1.67 1.85 -16.11
C GLU A 96 0.93 2.46 -17.29
N ALA A 97 -0.38 2.40 -17.23
CA ALA A 97 -1.19 2.98 -18.29
C ALA A 97 -0.97 4.47 -18.39
N GLU A 98 -0.86 5.13 -17.24
CA GLU A 98 -0.62 6.56 -17.27
C GLU A 98 0.74 6.90 -17.81
N ALA A 99 1.71 6.06 -17.49
CA ALA A 99 3.04 6.29 -18.00
C ALA A 99 3.08 6.16 -19.51
N ALA A 100 2.20 5.36 -20.07
CA ALA A 100 2.17 5.17 -21.49
C ALA A 100 1.60 6.38 -22.20
N ASP A 101 0.88 7.19 -21.51
CA ASP A 101 0.37 8.40 -22.13
C ASP A 101 1.47 9.44 -22.24
#